data_1e38fbb1f25f97c906f357ffee091885
#
_entry.id   1e38fbb1f25f97c906f357ffee091885
#
_cell.length_a   1.000
_cell.length_b   1.000
_cell.length_c   1.000
_cell.angle_alpha   90.00
_cell.angle_beta   90.00
_cell.angle_gamma   90.00
#
_symmetry.space_group_name_H-M   'P 1'
#
loop_
_entity.id
_entity.type
_entity.pdbx_description
1 polymer ?
#
loop_
_entity_poly.entity_id
_entity_poly.type
_entity_poly.pdbx_seq_one_letter_code
_entity_poly.pdbx_strand_id
1 'polypeptide(L)'
;MKKPSTARRAKRRNNPDATKQDILNTATEEFANYGLSGARVDRIAKRMRTSKRMIYYYFGSKEALYRAVLEQAYAGIRTSEAETRLDSSSPTEALRQLIDVTFDYEEAHPDFINLVSIENLHHAKYLAKAASIRSLNIVIIKRLEDILARGRAEGVFRSDIDALDVHMMISALCFFRVANRHTFNVLFSRDLVSPRLRTHHKRMIEDAVLRLLTP
;
A
#
# COMPACT_ATOMS: atom_id res chain seq x y z
N MET A 1 3.17 -35.77 -47.64
CA MET A 1 3.53 -34.45 -47.15
C MET A 1 2.31 -33.84 -46.44
N LYS A 2 2.26 -33.85 -45.10
CA LYS A 2 1.18 -33.24 -44.31
C LYS A 2 1.62 -31.81 -43.95
N LYS A 3 0.78 -30.80 -44.30
CA LYS A 3 0.97 -29.39 -43.93
C LYS A 3 0.81 -29.21 -42.41
N PRO A 4 1.62 -28.38 -41.76
CA PRO A 4 1.45 -28.11 -40.34
C PRO A 4 0.21 -27.22 -40.12
N SER A 5 -0.60 -27.63 -39.12
CA SER A 5 -1.77 -26.94 -38.64
C SER A 5 -1.35 -25.61 -37.96
N THR A 6 -1.83 -24.52 -38.52
CA THR A 6 -1.72 -23.18 -37.90
C THR A 6 -2.57 -23.14 -36.65
N ALA A 7 -1.93 -23.17 -35.49
CA ALA A 7 -2.57 -22.95 -34.20
C ALA A 7 -3.27 -21.58 -34.19
N ARG A 8 -4.57 -21.59 -34.13
CA ARG A 8 -5.49 -20.45 -34.08
C ARG A 8 -5.27 -19.72 -32.74
N ARG A 9 -4.53 -18.63 -32.80
CA ARG A 9 -4.27 -17.72 -31.64
C ARG A 9 -5.61 -17.28 -31.06
N ALA A 10 -5.98 -17.80 -29.88
CA ALA A 10 -7.22 -17.47 -29.20
C ALA A 10 -7.32 -15.95 -29.04
N LYS A 11 -8.36 -15.34 -29.65
CA LYS A 11 -8.69 -13.93 -29.50
C LYS A 11 -8.98 -13.70 -28.03
N ARG A 12 -8.10 -12.97 -27.29
CA ARG A 12 -8.36 -12.54 -25.91
C ARG A 12 -9.74 -11.88 -25.92
N ARG A 13 -10.69 -12.47 -25.22
CA ARG A 13 -12.02 -11.89 -25.01
C ARG A 13 -11.78 -10.49 -24.43
N ASN A 14 -12.33 -9.45 -25.10
CA ASN A 14 -12.27 -8.07 -24.61
C ASN A 14 -13.06 -8.04 -23.29
N ASN A 15 -12.34 -8.15 -22.15
CA ASN A 15 -12.90 -7.91 -20.83
C ASN A 15 -12.49 -6.48 -20.43
N PRO A 16 -13.42 -5.51 -20.44
CA PRO A 16 -13.13 -4.11 -20.12
C PRO A 16 -12.54 -3.93 -18.73
N ASP A 17 -13.01 -4.71 -17.75
CA ASP A 17 -12.53 -4.63 -16.36
C ASP A 17 -11.09 -5.15 -16.23
N ALA A 18 -10.79 -6.27 -16.88
CA ALA A 18 -9.41 -6.77 -16.93
C ALA A 18 -8.47 -5.77 -17.62
N THR A 19 -8.94 -5.14 -18.72
CA THR A 19 -8.15 -4.12 -19.42
C THR A 19 -7.91 -2.89 -18.53
N LYS A 20 -8.94 -2.44 -17.81
CA LYS A 20 -8.82 -1.32 -16.86
C LYS A 20 -7.84 -1.64 -15.74
N GLN A 21 -7.88 -2.86 -15.21
CA GLN A 21 -6.96 -3.32 -14.17
C GLN A 21 -5.51 -3.41 -14.67
N ASP A 22 -5.29 -3.93 -15.88
CA ASP A 22 -3.96 -3.99 -16.49
C ASP A 22 -3.38 -2.57 -16.70
N ILE A 23 -4.22 -1.58 -17.09
CA ILE A 23 -3.80 -0.17 -17.18
C ILE A 23 -3.38 0.35 -15.82
N LEU A 24 -4.18 0.13 -14.78
CA LEU A 24 -3.86 0.59 -13.42
C LEU A 24 -2.54 -0.01 -12.91
N ASN A 25 -2.34 -1.31 -13.06
CA ASN A 25 -1.12 -1.97 -12.61
C ASN A 25 0.13 -1.40 -13.32
N THR A 26 0.06 -1.23 -14.65
CA THR A 26 1.18 -0.66 -15.42
C THR A 26 1.41 0.82 -15.09
N ALA A 27 0.33 1.57 -14.83
CA ALA A 27 0.39 2.98 -14.47
C ALA A 27 0.95 3.17 -13.05
N THR A 28 0.67 2.24 -12.12
CA THR A 28 1.21 2.26 -10.76
C THR A 28 2.73 2.31 -10.79
N GLU A 29 3.38 1.40 -11.50
CA GLU A 29 4.84 1.39 -11.64
C GLU A 29 5.37 2.68 -12.30
N GLU A 30 4.70 3.18 -13.33
CA GLU A 30 5.12 4.41 -14.01
C GLU A 30 5.01 5.62 -13.08
N PHE A 31 3.91 5.77 -12.33
CA PHE A 31 3.73 6.88 -11.42
C PHE A 31 4.58 6.76 -10.14
N ALA A 32 4.77 5.56 -9.60
CA ALA A 32 5.63 5.34 -8.45
C ALA A 32 7.10 5.68 -8.72
N ASN A 33 7.56 5.53 -9.98
CA ASN A 33 8.93 5.84 -10.35
C ASN A 33 9.14 7.30 -10.78
N TYR A 34 8.13 7.96 -11.37
CA TYR A 34 8.34 9.25 -12.03
C TYR A 34 7.41 10.36 -11.52
N GLY A 35 6.52 10.07 -10.58
CA GLY A 35 5.47 10.99 -10.13
C GLY A 35 4.50 11.37 -11.26
N LEU A 36 3.51 12.18 -10.94
CA LEU A 36 2.57 12.64 -11.97
C LEU A 36 3.28 13.47 -13.06
N SER A 37 4.18 14.37 -12.72
CA SER A 37 4.84 15.24 -13.69
C SER A 37 5.74 14.48 -14.65
N GLY A 38 6.56 13.56 -14.16
CA GLY A 38 7.55 12.81 -14.94
C GLY A 38 6.99 11.57 -15.67
N ALA A 39 5.86 11.03 -15.22
CA ALA A 39 5.23 9.87 -15.85
C ALA A 39 4.70 10.20 -17.25
N ARG A 40 4.76 9.21 -18.15
CA ARG A 40 4.34 9.37 -19.55
C ARG A 40 3.32 8.31 -19.95
N VAL A 41 2.12 8.73 -20.32
CA VAL A 41 1.06 7.85 -20.82
C VAL A 41 1.49 7.03 -22.06
N ASP A 42 2.45 7.56 -22.83
CA ASP A 42 3.08 6.84 -23.95
C ASP A 42 3.82 5.58 -23.51
N ARG A 43 4.58 5.69 -22.40
CA ARG A 43 5.31 4.55 -21.86
C ARG A 43 4.34 3.47 -21.37
N ILE A 44 3.27 3.88 -20.68
CA ILE A 44 2.21 2.96 -20.23
C ILE A 44 1.59 2.26 -21.43
N ALA A 45 1.16 3.01 -22.44
CA ALA A 45 0.55 2.47 -23.67
C ALA A 45 1.47 1.47 -24.40
N LYS A 46 2.76 1.82 -24.54
CA LYS A 46 3.78 0.96 -25.17
C LYS A 46 3.96 -0.35 -24.42
N ARG A 47 4.09 -0.31 -23.08
CA ARG A 47 4.26 -1.50 -22.22
C ARG A 47 3.06 -2.45 -22.32
N MET A 48 1.86 -1.91 -22.39
CA MET A 48 0.62 -2.68 -22.53
C MET A 48 0.30 -3.12 -23.97
N ARG A 49 1.08 -2.66 -24.96
CA ARG A 49 0.79 -2.85 -26.39
C ARG A 49 -0.61 -2.33 -26.77
N THR A 50 -0.98 -1.19 -26.23
CA THR A 50 -2.25 -0.50 -26.48
C THR A 50 -2.00 0.92 -26.99
N SER A 51 -3.05 1.72 -27.19
CA SER A 51 -2.95 3.11 -27.60
C SER A 51 -3.24 4.07 -26.44
N LYS A 52 -2.68 5.29 -26.46
CA LYS A 52 -3.05 6.37 -25.54
C LYS A 52 -4.56 6.63 -25.54
N ARG A 53 -5.20 6.54 -26.72
CA ARG A 53 -6.64 6.74 -26.86
C ARG A 53 -7.42 5.77 -25.98
N MET A 54 -6.99 4.50 -25.88
CA MET A 54 -7.62 3.51 -25.00
C MET A 54 -7.46 3.88 -23.54
N ILE A 55 -6.28 4.34 -23.12
CA ILE A 55 -6.06 4.75 -21.73
C ILE A 55 -6.96 5.95 -21.37
N TYR A 56 -7.02 6.97 -22.24
CA TYR A 56 -7.91 8.10 -22.03
C TYR A 56 -9.40 7.77 -22.14
N TYR A 57 -9.76 6.76 -22.91
CA TYR A 57 -11.14 6.26 -22.96
C TYR A 57 -11.59 5.73 -21.58
N TYR A 58 -10.71 5.01 -20.85
CA TYR A 58 -11.04 4.46 -19.54
C TYR A 58 -10.94 5.49 -18.40
N PHE A 59 -10.02 6.42 -18.47
CA PHE A 59 -9.67 7.29 -17.32
C PHE A 59 -9.85 8.78 -17.60
N GLY A 60 -10.10 9.19 -18.81
CA GLY A 60 -10.31 10.58 -19.22
C GLY A 60 -9.03 11.42 -19.27
N SER A 61 -8.27 11.52 -18.19
CA SER A 61 -7.03 12.31 -18.11
C SER A 61 -5.91 11.58 -17.39
N LYS A 62 -4.69 12.09 -17.51
CA LYS A 62 -3.52 11.58 -16.77
C LYS A 62 -3.70 11.75 -15.26
N GLU A 63 -4.27 12.87 -14.83
CA GLU A 63 -4.57 13.14 -13.42
C GLU A 63 -5.66 12.20 -12.88
N ALA A 64 -6.68 11.88 -13.68
CA ALA A 64 -7.71 10.94 -13.27
C ALA A 64 -7.15 9.50 -13.18
N LEU A 65 -6.27 9.11 -14.09
CA LEU A 65 -5.53 7.85 -14.01
C LEU A 65 -4.66 7.79 -12.76
N TYR A 66 -3.94 8.87 -12.44
CA TYR A 66 -3.11 8.96 -11.23
C TYR A 66 -3.94 8.82 -9.95
N ARG A 67 -5.09 9.51 -9.87
CA ARG A 67 -6.01 9.34 -8.72
C ARG A 67 -6.52 7.92 -8.59
N ALA A 68 -6.88 7.28 -9.71
CA ALA A 68 -7.31 5.87 -9.68
C ALA A 68 -6.20 4.93 -9.21
N VAL A 69 -4.94 5.22 -9.54
CA VAL A 69 -3.77 4.50 -9.02
C VAL A 69 -3.63 4.71 -7.51
N LEU A 70 -3.77 5.94 -7.01
CA LEU A 70 -3.75 6.20 -5.56
C LEU A 70 -4.89 5.45 -4.85
N GLU A 71 -6.11 5.50 -5.38
CA GLU A 71 -7.26 4.77 -4.84
C GLU A 71 -7.02 3.26 -4.77
N GLN A 72 -6.47 2.67 -5.83
CA GLN A 72 -6.11 1.25 -5.84
C GLN A 72 -5.02 0.92 -4.82
N ALA A 73 -3.98 1.75 -4.71
CA ALA A 73 -2.87 1.54 -3.80
C ALA A 73 -3.32 1.56 -2.33
N TYR A 74 -4.15 2.54 -1.95
CA TYR A 74 -4.73 2.60 -0.60
C TYR A 74 -5.76 1.50 -0.35
N ALA A 75 -6.58 1.13 -1.35
CA ALA A 75 -7.49 0.00 -1.23
C ALA A 75 -6.75 -1.32 -0.96
N GLY A 76 -5.58 -1.51 -1.57
CA GLY A 76 -4.78 -2.71 -1.40
C GLY A 76 -4.37 -2.96 0.05
N ILE A 77 -3.76 -1.96 0.71
CA ILE A 77 -3.36 -2.10 2.12
C ILE A 77 -4.59 -2.27 3.03
N ARG A 78 -5.68 -1.51 2.81
CA ARG A 78 -6.91 -1.64 3.60
C ARG A 78 -7.58 -3.00 3.44
N THR A 79 -7.52 -3.61 2.26
CA THR A 79 -8.00 -4.97 2.02
C THR A 79 -7.17 -5.99 2.80
N SER A 80 -5.85 -5.91 2.75
CA SER A 80 -4.97 -6.82 3.51
C SER A 80 -5.21 -6.73 5.01
N GLU A 81 -5.41 -5.53 5.54
CA GLU A 81 -5.76 -5.32 6.96
C GLU A 81 -7.17 -5.87 7.28
N ALA A 82 -8.13 -5.71 6.36
CA ALA A 82 -9.50 -6.18 6.57
C ALA A 82 -9.63 -7.72 6.57
N GLU A 83 -8.80 -8.40 5.80
CA GLU A 83 -8.74 -9.86 5.75
C GLU A 83 -8.16 -10.49 7.02
N THR A 84 -7.47 -9.69 7.85
CA THR A 84 -6.88 -10.14 9.11
C THR A 84 -7.95 -10.27 10.18
N ARG A 85 -8.05 -11.47 10.81
CA ARG A 85 -9.06 -11.76 11.85
C ARG A 85 -8.61 -11.19 13.20
N LEU A 86 -8.87 -9.91 13.44
CA LEU A 86 -8.48 -9.23 14.68
C LEU A 86 -9.47 -9.42 15.85
N ASP A 87 -10.72 -9.76 15.54
CA ASP A 87 -11.82 -9.77 16.53
C ASP A 87 -11.79 -10.99 17.46
N SER A 88 -11.23 -12.11 17.02
CA SER A 88 -11.16 -13.36 17.77
C SER A 88 -9.88 -13.52 18.61
N SER A 89 -8.94 -12.59 18.50
CA SER A 89 -7.66 -12.60 19.20
C SER A 89 -7.69 -11.74 20.46
N SER A 90 -6.80 -12.00 21.44
CA SER A 90 -6.58 -11.05 22.52
C SER A 90 -6.16 -9.68 21.97
N PRO A 91 -6.39 -8.56 22.69
CA PRO A 91 -6.03 -7.23 22.22
C PRO A 91 -4.56 -7.09 21.81
N THR A 92 -3.67 -7.68 22.60
CA THR A 92 -2.22 -7.70 22.32
C THR A 92 -1.90 -8.46 21.05
N GLU A 93 -2.53 -9.63 20.83
CA GLU A 93 -2.31 -10.43 19.64
C GLU A 93 -2.93 -9.77 18.39
N ALA A 94 -4.12 -9.19 18.52
CA ALA A 94 -4.75 -8.42 17.44
C ALA A 94 -3.86 -7.25 16.98
N LEU A 95 -3.23 -6.55 17.93
CA LEU A 95 -2.31 -5.46 17.61
C LEU A 95 -1.03 -5.97 16.90
N ARG A 96 -0.46 -7.11 17.36
CA ARG A 96 0.68 -7.76 16.68
C ARG A 96 0.33 -8.11 15.24
N GLN A 97 -0.82 -8.73 15.01
CA GLN A 97 -1.29 -9.10 13.68
C GLN A 97 -1.49 -7.87 12.77
N LEU A 98 -1.97 -6.75 13.31
CA LEU A 98 -2.09 -5.50 12.56
C LEU A 98 -0.72 -4.94 12.19
N ILE A 99 0.25 -4.97 13.09
CA ILE A 99 1.64 -4.57 12.81
C ILE A 99 2.23 -5.47 11.73
N ASP A 100 2.03 -6.78 11.85
CA ASP A 100 2.55 -7.77 10.92
C ASP A 100 2.05 -7.54 9.50
N VAL A 101 0.73 -7.38 9.32
CA VAL A 101 0.15 -7.17 8.00
C VAL A 101 0.60 -5.85 7.38
N THR A 102 0.71 -4.78 8.19
CA THR A 102 1.21 -3.48 7.71
C THR A 102 2.67 -3.60 7.27
N PHE A 103 3.52 -4.22 8.11
CA PHE A 103 4.93 -4.45 7.81
C PHE A 103 5.13 -5.25 6.52
N ASP A 104 4.41 -6.36 6.39
CA ASP A 104 4.54 -7.26 5.25
C ASP A 104 4.01 -6.62 3.96
N TYR A 105 2.89 -5.89 4.05
CA TYR A 105 2.33 -5.19 2.92
C TYR A 105 3.27 -4.10 2.39
N GLU A 106 3.79 -3.25 3.26
CA GLU A 106 4.66 -2.14 2.85
C GLU A 106 5.98 -2.64 2.25
N GLU A 107 6.55 -3.72 2.79
CA GLU A 107 7.74 -4.35 2.22
C GLU A 107 7.47 -4.98 0.84
N ALA A 108 6.31 -5.60 0.66
CA ALA A 108 5.91 -6.23 -0.61
C ALA A 108 5.49 -5.21 -1.69
N HIS A 109 5.09 -4.00 -1.30
CA HIS A 109 4.55 -2.97 -2.20
C HIS A 109 5.35 -1.64 -2.14
N PRO A 110 6.61 -1.63 -2.56
CA PRO A 110 7.44 -0.41 -2.55
C PRO A 110 6.85 0.71 -3.42
N ASP A 111 6.04 0.37 -4.45
CA ASP A 111 5.34 1.36 -5.27
C ASP A 111 4.30 2.15 -4.45
N PHE A 112 3.62 1.52 -3.48
CA PHE A 112 2.74 2.22 -2.54
C PHE A 112 3.53 3.25 -1.73
N ILE A 113 4.67 2.86 -1.18
CA ILE A 113 5.56 3.73 -0.40
C ILE A 113 6.04 4.93 -1.23
N ASN A 114 6.44 4.69 -2.49
CA ASN A 114 6.86 5.75 -3.40
C ASN A 114 5.72 6.72 -3.72
N LEU A 115 4.51 6.22 -3.99
CA LEU A 115 3.33 7.05 -4.24
C LEU A 115 2.98 7.93 -3.04
N VAL A 116 3.01 7.38 -1.82
CA VAL A 116 2.79 8.15 -0.59
C VAL A 116 3.87 9.23 -0.41
N SER A 117 5.14 8.89 -0.65
CA SER A 117 6.26 9.84 -0.58
C SER A 117 6.10 10.98 -1.59
N ILE A 118 5.66 10.67 -2.82
CA ILE A 118 5.40 11.66 -3.87
C ILE A 118 4.24 12.58 -3.46
N GLU A 119 3.14 12.04 -2.93
CA GLU A 119 2.02 12.86 -2.45
C GLU A 119 2.44 13.78 -1.31
N ASN A 120 3.26 13.31 -0.35
CA ASN A 120 3.80 14.15 0.71
C ASN A 120 4.67 15.29 0.16
N LEU A 121 5.52 15.01 -0.82
CA LEU A 121 6.33 16.03 -1.50
C LEU A 121 5.47 17.10 -2.20
N HIS A 122 4.30 16.71 -2.68
CA HIS A 122 3.35 17.59 -3.36
C HIS A 122 2.17 18.04 -2.47
N HIS A 123 2.32 18.00 -1.14
CA HIS A 123 1.33 18.45 -0.16
C HIS A 123 -0.04 17.77 -0.30
N ALA A 124 -0.05 16.48 -0.66
CA ALA A 124 -1.24 15.63 -0.83
C ALA A 124 -2.27 16.21 -1.84
N LYS A 125 -1.81 16.97 -2.83
CA LYS A 125 -2.65 17.71 -3.78
C LYS A 125 -3.66 16.85 -4.51
N TYR A 126 -3.29 15.63 -4.87
CA TYR A 126 -4.16 14.71 -5.62
C TYR A 126 -4.92 13.77 -4.69
N LEU A 127 -4.30 13.37 -3.59
CA LEU A 127 -4.94 12.59 -2.54
C LEU A 127 -6.15 13.33 -1.94
N ALA A 128 -6.05 14.63 -1.72
CA ALA A 128 -7.15 15.46 -1.22
C ALA A 128 -8.42 15.43 -2.10
N LYS A 129 -8.27 15.07 -3.39
CA LYS A 129 -9.38 14.95 -4.35
C LYS A 129 -9.96 13.55 -4.46
N ALA A 130 -9.43 12.57 -3.72
CA ALA A 130 -9.83 11.18 -3.71
C ALA A 130 -10.65 10.87 -2.44
N ALA A 131 -11.92 11.25 -2.43
CA ALA A 131 -12.79 11.10 -1.25
C ALA A 131 -12.91 9.64 -0.77
N SER A 132 -12.85 8.67 -1.68
CA SER A 132 -12.85 7.23 -1.39
C SER A 132 -11.73 6.81 -0.46
N ILE A 133 -10.53 7.37 -0.61
CA ILE A 133 -9.36 7.04 0.23
C ILE A 133 -9.60 7.44 1.68
N ARG A 134 -10.21 8.61 1.92
CA ARG A 134 -10.53 9.06 3.28
C ARG A 134 -11.47 8.08 3.98
N SER A 135 -12.52 7.64 3.30
CA SER A 135 -13.47 6.66 3.85
C SER A 135 -12.82 5.32 4.16
N LEU A 136 -11.93 4.84 3.31
CA LEU A 136 -11.17 3.60 3.55
C LEU A 136 -10.29 3.70 4.80
N ASN A 137 -9.63 4.84 5.00
CA ASN A 137 -8.75 5.02 6.16
C ASN A 137 -9.49 5.16 7.49
N ILE A 138 -10.76 5.64 7.49
CA ILE A 138 -11.58 5.67 8.71
C ILE A 138 -11.82 4.25 9.26
N VAL A 139 -11.95 3.25 8.38
CA VAL A 139 -12.23 1.87 8.79
C VAL A 139 -11.10 1.30 9.66
N ILE A 140 -9.84 1.49 9.26
CA ILE A 140 -8.71 0.97 10.05
C ILE A 140 -8.56 1.66 11.40
N ILE A 141 -8.85 2.97 11.47
CA ILE A 141 -8.83 3.69 12.75
C ILE A 141 -9.89 3.15 13.70
N LYS A 142 -11.11 2.90 13.22
CA LYS A 142 -12.17 2.27 14.04
C LYS A 142 -11.77 0.89 14.54
N ARG A 143 -11.19 0.04 13.69
CA ARG A 143 -10.70 -1.28 14.12
C ARG A 143 -9.63 -1.16 15.21
N LEU A 144 -8.75 -0.18 15.09
CA LEU A 144 -7.72 0.06 16.10
C LEU A 144 -8.34 0.61 17.40
N GLU A 145 -9.34 1.49 17.32
CA GLU A 145 -10.13 1.94 18.48
C GLU A 145 -10.76 0.76 19.23
N ASP A 146 -11.35 -0.21 18.50
CA ASP A 146 -11.95 -1.43 19.10
C ASP A 146 -10.89 -2.31 19.79
N ILE A 147 -9.72 -2.49 19.19
CA ILE A 147 -8.59 -3.23 19.82
C ILE A 147 -8.14 -2.52 21.10
N LEU A 148 -7.95 -1.20 21.06
CA LEU A 148 -7.51 -0.43 22.21
C LEU A 148 -8.57 -0.43 23.31
N ALA A 149 -9.85 -0.31 22.98
CA ALA A 149 -10.96 -0.37 23.95
C ALA A 149 -10.99 -1.72 24.70
N ARG A 150 -10.83 -2.83 23.98
CA ARG A 150 -10.73 -4.18 24.60
C ARG A 150 -9.50 -4.27 25.50
N GLY A 151 -8.34 -3.81 25.05
CA GLY A 151 -7.11 -3.86 25.84
C GLY A 151 -7.17 -3.00 27.11
N ARG A 152 -7.87 -1.86 27.08
CA ARG A 152 -8.16 -1.04 28.27
C ARG A 152 -9.09 -1.76 29.24
N ALA A 153 -10.14 -2.39 28.73
CA ALA A 153 -11.07 -3.15 29.55
C ALA A 153 -10.41 -4.35 30.24
N GLU A 154 -9.40 -4.97 29.62
CA GLU A 154 -8.59 -6.05 30.19
C GLU A 154 -7.42 -5.55 31.04
N GLY A 155 -7.19 -4.22 31.13
CA GLY A 155 -6.09 -3.62 31.87
C GLY A 155 -4.70 -3.84 31.26
N VAL A 156 -4.62 -4.27 30.00
CA VAL A 156 -3.34 -4.53 29.29
C VAL A 156 -2.85 -3.34 28.49
N PHE A 157 -3.72 -2.34 28.24
CA PHE A 157 -3.36 -1.10 27.54
C PHE A 157 -3.72 0.12 28.40
N ARG A 158 -2.84 1.12 28.36
CA ARG A 158 -3.06 2.44 28.97
C ARG A 158 -4.14 3.23 28.23
N SER A 159 -4.73 4.25 28.87
CA SER A 159 -5.90 4.96 28.36
C SER A 159 -5.63 6.29 27.66
N ASP A 160 -4.42 6.82 27.77
CA ASP A 160 -4.04 8.18 27.36
C ASP A 160 -3.42 8.26 25.95
N ILE A 161 -3.44 7.18 25.19
CA ILE A 161 -2.99 7.13 23.78
C ILE A 161 -4.20 6.78 22.90
N ASP A 162 -4.42 7.56 21.86
CA ASP A 162 -5.52 7.32 20.92
C ASP A 162 -5.11 6.44 19.73
N ALA A 163 -6.11 6.01 18.94
CA ALA A 163 -5.91 5.13 17.81
C ALA A 163 -5.13 5.78 16.66
N LEU A 164 -5.23 7.10 16.49
CA LEU A 164 -4.48 7.83 15.45
C LEU A 164 -3.00 7.88 15.79
N ASP A 165 -2.65 8.09 17.07
CA ASP A 165 -1.26 8.07 17.53
C ASP A 165 -0.64 6.69 17.36
N VAL A 166 -1.37 5.61 17.70
CA VAL A 166 -0.91 4.24 17.48
C VAL A 166 -0.75 3.93 16.00
N HIS A 167 -1.72 4.33 15.18
CA HIS A 167 -1.63 4.17 13.72
C HIS A 167 -0.43 4.91 13.14
N MET A 168 -0.19 6.15 13.60
CA MET A 168 0.99 6.93 13.20
C MET A 168 2.29 6.21 13.55
N MET A 169 2.41 5.66 14.77
CA MET A 169 3.61 4.92 15.20
C MET A 169 3.86 3.67 14.35
N ILE A 170 2.82 2.85 14.12
CA ILE A 170 2.93 1.65 13.28
C ILE A 170 3.38 2.05 11.87
N SER A 171 2.66 2.99 11.26
CA SER A 171 2.96 3.46 9.91
C SER A 171 4.37 4.08 9.82
N ALA A 172 4.77 4.92 10.78
CA ALA A 172 6.09 5.56 10.77
C ALA A 172 7.22 4.54 10.78
N LEU A 173 7.13 3.53 11.65
CA LEU A 173 8.18 2.52 11.80
C LEU A 173 8.24 1.55 10.61
N CYS A 174 7.09 1.12 10.08
CA CYS A 174 7.03 0.25 8.89
C CYS A 174 7.46 1.01 7.64
N PHE A 175 6.91 2.20 7.40
CA PHE A 175 7.18 3.04 6.24
C PHE A 175 8.66 3.44 6.14
N PHE A 176 9.27 3.89 7.24
CA PHE A 176 10.65 4.36 7.25
C PHE A 176 11.62 3.33 6.68
N ARG A 177 11.45 2.05 7.02
CA ARG A 177 12.31 0.96 6.54
C ARG A 177 12.37 0.88 5.03
N VAL A 178 11.22 1.01 4.38
CA VAL A 178 11.09 0.87 2.93
C VAL A 178 11.44 2.19 2.22
N ALA A 179 10.88 3.30 2.70
CA ALA A 179 11.09 4.63 2.10
C ALA A 179 12.56 5.07 2.13
N ASN A 180 13.25 4.79 3.23
CA ASN A 180 14.63 5.26 3.46
C ASN A 180 15.71 4.20 3.20
N ARG A 181 15.34 3.00 2.67
CA ARG A 181 16.29 1.89 2.49
C ARG A 181 17.55 2.27 1.72
N HIS A 182 17.41 3.05 0.66
CA HIS A 182 18.52 3.41 -0.23
C HIS A 182 19.48 4.40 0.43
N THR A 183 18.98 5.48 1.01
CA THR A 183 19.79 6.47 1.71
C THR A 183 20.43 5.87 2.96
N PHE A 184 19.69 5.07 3.71
CA PHE A 184 20.20 4.39 4.89
C PHE A 184 21.33 3.40 4.56
N ASN A 185 21.16 2.65 3.46
CA ASN A 185 22.21 1.74 2.98
C ASN A 185 23.49 2.49 2.57
N VAL A 186 23.36 3.63 1.90
CA VAL A 186 24.53 4.45 1.51
C VAL A 186 25.24 5.02 2.73
N LEU A 187 24.49 5.54 3.70
CA LEU A 187 25.05 6.21 4.87
C LEU A 187 25.64 5.23 5.91
N PHE A 188 25.01 4.07 6.08
CA PHE A 188 25.33 3.14 7.18
C PHE A 188 25.71 1.73 6.71
N SER A 189 25.82 1.52 5.41
CA SER A 189 26.10 0.19 4.80
C SER A 189 25.14 -0.90 5.28
N ARG A 190 23.86 -0.52 5.50
CA ARG A 190 22.83 -1.40 6.04
C ARG A 190 21.52 -1.29 5.25
N ASP A 191 21.17 -2.34 4.50
CA ASP A 191 19.86 -2.42 3.82
C ASP A 191 18.79 -2.84 4.83
N LEU A 192 17.88 -1.90 5.14
CA LEU A 192 16.81 -2.09 6.13
C LEU A 192 15.79 -3.17 5.75
N VAL A 193 15.68 -3.53 4.47
CA VAL A 193 14.75 -4.57 3.99
C VAL A 193 15.46 -5.87 3.65
N SER A 194 16.72 -6.02 4.06
CA SER A 194 17.43 -7.29 3.85
C SER A 194 16.73 -8.43 4.61
N PRO A 195 16.66 -9.65 4.01
CA PRO A 195 16.00 -10.81 4.64
C PRO A 195 16.54 -11.14 6.04
N ARG A 196 17.84 -10.88 6.28
CA ARG A 196 18.50 -11.11 7.57
C ARG A 196 17.94 -10.23 8.70
N LEU A 197 17.47 -9.02 8.36
CA LEU A 197 16.97 -8.05 9.35
C LEU A 197 15.45 -8.11 9.50
N ARG A 198 14.75 -8.77 8.59
CA ARG A 198 13.29 -8.77 8.54
C ARG A 198 12.64 -9.17 9.85
N THR A 199 12.96 -10.36 10.36
CA THR A 199 12.41 -10.87 11.64
C THR A 199 12.81 -9.99 12.82
N HIS A 200 14.05 -9.51 12.85
CA HIS A 200 14.52 -8.61 13.90
C HIS A 200 13.76 -7.28 13.90
N HIS A 201 13.62 -6.63 12.75
CA HIS A 201 12.92 -5.35 12.66
C HIS A 201 11.41 -5.50 12.95
N LYS A 202 10.78 -6.59 12.51
CA LYS A 202 9.38 -6.86 12.82
C LYS A 202 9.16 -6.91 14.32
N ARG A 203 9.93 -7.75 15.04
CA ARG A 203 9.87 -7.85 16.51
C ARG A 203 10.18 -6.52 17.21
N MET A 204 11.19 -5.79 16.72
CA MET A 204 11.54 -4.48 17.27
C MET A 204 10.37 -3.48 17.18
N ILE A 205 9.63 -3.49 16.08
CA ILE A 205 8.46 -2.62 15.88
C ILE A 205 7.31 -3.07 16.79
N GLU A 206 7.02 -4.37 16.83
CA GLU A 206 6.02 -4.93 17.73
C GLU A 206 6.31 -4.54 19.20
N ASP A 207 7.54 -4.77 19.66
CA ASP A 207 7.97 -4.44 21.02
C ASP A 207 7.87 -2.94 21.31
N ALA A 208 8.25 -2.08 20.35
CA ALA A 208 8.18 -0.63 20.53
C ALA A 208 6.73 -0.15 20.71
N VAL A 209 5.81 -0.63 19.85
CA VAL A 209 4.40 -0.24 19.90
C VAL A 209 3.72 -0.81 21.16
N LEU A 210 3.97 -2.08 21.48
CA LEU A 210 3.35 -2.72 22.66
C LEU A 210 3.84 -2.09 23.97
N ARG A 211 5.14 -1.80 24.09
CA ARG A 211 5.69 -1.13 25.29
C ARG A 211 5.13 0.27 25.48
N LEU A 212 4.88 1.00 24.37
CA LEU A 212 4.23 2.30 24.44
C LEU A 212 2.83 2.21 25.05
N LEU A 213 2.11 1.11 24.79
CA LEU A 213 0.73 0.89 25.23
C LEU A 213 0.60 0.20 26.58
N THR A 214 1.66 -0.43 27.09
CA THR A 214 1.65 -1.07 28.41
C THR A 214 1.54 0.01 29.51
N PRO A 215 0.68 -0.20 30.55
CA PRO A 215 0.52 0.73 31.67
C PRO A 215 1.83 1.01 32.42
#